data_f3da07b049d3f9e3f8a4f1c03578b11a
#
_entry.id   f3da07b049d3f9e3f8a4f1c03578b11a
#
_cell.length_a   1.000
_cell.length_b   1.000
_cell.length_c   1.000
_cell.angle_alpha   90.00
_cell.angle_beta   90.00
_cell.angle_gamma   90.00
#
_symmetry.space_group_name_H-M   'P 1'
#
loop_
_entity.id
_entity.type
_entity.pdbx_description
1 polymer ?
#
loop_
_entity_poly.entity_id
_entity_poly.type
_entity_poly.pdbx_seq_one_letter_code
_entity_poly.pdbx_strand_id
1 'polypeptide(L)'
;MTDLEQLAELIFPDVTETIEDLGKRYPKRNLPEGAIVARFAPSPTGFLHTGSLFATLIAWKFPNQTNGVFFTRLEDTDTKREIEGSGEELLRQLKAFGIVPDEGYMGTYEKGNYGPYKQSDREMIYRTVIKEFVKRDLAYPCFCSSEELNELRAYQEKNKLNPGYYGEFAKCSKLTPKEAMEKINNGEPYVIRFRSKGNYQNRIQITDLIRGNLELAQNDQHIVILKSDGLPTYHFAHLVDDHFMRTTHVTRGEEWLPSLPIHYELFDAAGWERPNYAHLPVIRS
;
A
#
# COMPACT_ATOMS: atom_id res chain seq x y z
N MET A 1 -26.90 -14.19 0.72
CA MET A 1 -25.67 -13.53 1.22
C MET A 1 -25.08 -14.36 2.34
N THR A 2 -23.79 -14.65 2.28
CA THR A 2 -23.04 -15.27 3.38
C THR A 2 -22.87 -14.29 4.54
N ASP A 3 -22.50 -14.77 5.73
CA ASP A 3 -22.23 -13.88 6.87
C ASP A 3 -21.09 -12.87 6.57
N LEU A 4 -20.08 -13.28 5.78
CA LEU A 4 -19.00 -12.38 5.33
C LEU A 4 -19.48 -11.30 4.35
N GLU A 5 -20.38 -11.66 3.43
CA GLU A 5 -20.99 -10.69 2.53
C GLU A 5 -21.84 -9.67 3.31
N GLN A 6 -22.59 -10.12 4.32
CA GLN A 6 -23.37 -9.23 5.19
C GLN A 6 -22.48 -8.28 5.98
N LEU A 7 -21.38 -8.80 6.54
CA LEU A 7 -20.38 -7.98 7.23
C LEU A 7 -19.75 -6.93 6.30
N ALA A 8 -19.41 -7.32 5.07
CA ALA A 8 -18.82 -6.42 4.08
C ALA A 8 -19.81 -5.29 3.67
N GLU A 9 -21.11 -5.65 3.49
CA GLU A 9 -22.16 -4.66 3.20
C GLU A 9 -22.42 -3.73 4.40
N LEU A 10 -22.34 -4.23 5.64
CA LEU A 10 -22.48 -3.39 6.83
C LEU A 10 -21.34 -2.38 6.97
N ILE A 11 -20.10 -2.80 6.67
CA ILE A 11 -18.90 -1.92 6.76
C ILE A 11 -18.89 -0.89 5.62
N PHE A 12 -19.29 -1.29 4.41
CA PHE A 12 -19.18 -0.50 3.18
C PHE A 12 -20.51 -0.44 2.41
N PRO A 13 -21.58 0.14 3.00
CA PRO A 13 -22.91 0.16 2.39
C PRO A 13 -22.99 1.05 1.14
N ASP A 14 -22.10 2.02 1.01
CA ASP A 14 -22.01 2.98 -0.09
C ASP A 14 -21.12 2.52 -1.26
N VAL A 15 -20.40 1.41 -1.08
CA VAL A 15 -19.54 0.85 -2.11
C VAL A 15 -20.33 -0.10 -3.01
N THR A 16 -20.63 0.34 -4.22
CA THR A 16 -21.34 -0.44 -5.24
C THR A 16 -20.45 -0.92 -6.37
N GLU A 17 -19.30 -0.28 -6.56
CA GLU A 17 -18.31 -0.63 -7.56
C GLU A 17 -17.59 -1.94 -7.20
N THR A 18 -17.20 -2.72 -8.19
CA THR A 18 -16.48 -3.99 -8.04
C THR A 18 -15.01 -3.87 -8.49
N ILE A 19 -14.18 -4.84 -8.12
CA ILE A 19 -12.80 -4.94 -8.66
C ILE A 19 -12.81 -5.09 -10.18
N GLU A 20 -13.81 -5.75 -10.76
CA GLU A 20 -13.96 -5.87 -12.20
C GLU A 20 -14.21 -4.50 -12.86
N ASP A 21 -15.05 -3.66 -12.26
CA ASP A 21 -15.33 -2.31 -12.74
C ASP A 21 -14.08 -1.43 -12.67
N LEU A 22 -13.31 -1.55 -11.57
CA LEU A 22 -11.99 -0.90 -11.47
C LEU A 22 -11.03 -1.40 -12.55
N GLY A 23 -11.04 -2.70 -12.84
CA GLY A 23 -10.24 -3.29 -13.93
C GLY A 23 -10.59 -2.74 -15.31
N LYS A 24 -11.88 -2.45 -15.56
CA LYS A 24 -12.36 -1.80 -16.81
C LYS A 24 -11.97 -0.31 -16.85
N ARG A 25 -12.06 0.38 -15.70
CA ARG A 25 -11.66 1.79 -15.58
C ARG A 25 -10.16 1.98 -15.80
N TYR A 26 -9.35 1.04 -15.31
CA TYR A 26 -7.89 1.06 -15.39
C TYR A 26 -7.39 -0.15 -16.23
N PRO A 27 -7.58 -0.15 -17.55
CA PRO A 27 -7.18 -1.25 -18.42
C PRO A 27 -5.67 -1.42 -18.46
N LYS A 28 -5.19 -2.54 -19.00
CA LYS A 28 -3.78 -2.71 -19.31
C LYS A 28 -3.32 -1.59 -20.24
N ARG A 29 -2.10 -1.08 -20.00
CA ARG A 29 -1.52 -0.02 -20.84
C ARG A 29 -1.18 -0.56 -22.22
N ASN A 30 -1.45 0.22 -23.24
CA ASN A 30 -1.04 -0.09 -24.61
C ASN A 30 0.40 0.44 -24.83
N LEU A 31 1.38 -0.34 -24.40
CA LEU A 31 2.80 -0.02 -24.47
C LEU A 31 3.56 -1.12 -25.20
N PRO A 32 4.75 -0.83 -25.77
CA PRO A 32 5.61 -1.86 -26.36
C PRO A 32 5.94 -2.98 -25.37
N GLU A 33 6.24 -4.16 -25.89
CA GLU A 33 6.71 -5.27 -25.06
C GLU A 33 8.00 -4.87 -24.31
N GLY A 34 8.08 -5.19 -23.03
CA GLY A 34 9.20 -4.81 -22.16
C GLY A 34 9.22 -3.35 -21.69
N ALA A 35 8.21 -2.55 -22.07
CA ALA A 35 8.10 -1.17 -21.60
C ALA A 35 7.90 -1.13 -20.08
N ILE A 36 8.65 -0.27 -19.42
CA ILE A 36 8.65 -0.11 -17.97
C ILE A 36 7.67 0.99 -17.57
N VAL A 37 6.82 0.70 -16.58
CA VAL A 37 5.99 1.68 -15.90
C VAL A 37 6.51 1.84 -14.48
N ALA A 38 7.04 3.01 -14.17
CA ALA A 38 7.61 3.32 -12.86
C ALA A 38 7.06 4.64 -12.33
N ARG A 39 7.24 4.87 -11.04
CA ARG A 39 6.66 6.04 -10.38
C ARG A 39 7.61 6.68 -9.37
N PHE A 40 7.43 7.97 -9.20
CA PHE A 40 7.81 8.70 -8.00
C PHE A 40 6.56 8.91 -7.14
N ALA A 41 6.61 8.41 -5.91
CA ALA A 41 5.46 8.39 -5.02
C ALA A 41 5.82 9.06 -3.67
N PRO A 42 6.00 10.40 -3.66
CA PRO A 42 6.41 11.11 -2.46
C PRO A 42 5.23 11.33 -1.51
N SER A 43 5.51 11.28 -0.21
CA SER A 43 4.63 11.88 0.79
C SER A 43 4.90 13.39 0.87
N PRO A 44 3.85 14.23 1.02
CA PRO A 44 3.99 15.69 1.11
C PRO A 44 4.48 16.14 2.50
N THR A 45 5.56 15.53 3.00
CA THR A 45 6.08 15.73 4.37
C THR A 45 7.39 16.47 4.43
N GLY A 46 7.90 16.96 3.29
CA GLY A 46 9.17 17.66 3.25
C GLY A 46 9.69 17.93 1.85
N PHE A 47 10.95 18.34 1.81
CA PHE A 47 11.65 18.67 0.57
C PHE A 47 12.34 17.45 -0.04
N LEU A 48 12.63 17.54 -1.34
CA LEU A 48 13.44 16.55 -2.04
C LEU A 48 14.86 16.53 -1.43
N HIS A 49 15.30 15.39 -0.97
CA HIS A 49 16.67 15.17 -0.51
C HIS A 49 17.45 14.30 -1.50
N THR A 50 18.79 14.28 -1.40
CA THR A 50 19.65 13.58 -2.37
C THR A 50 19.26 12.12 -2.57
N GLY A 51 18.89 11.40 -1.52
CA GLY A 51 18.46 9.98 -1.64
C GLY A 51 17.17 9.82 -2.42
N SER A 52 16.15 10.66 -2.17
CA SER A 52 14.90 10.62 -2.92
C SER A 52 15.08 11.09 -4.36
N LEU A 53 15.92 12.09 -4.61
CA LEU A 53 16.29 12.52 -5.96
C LEU A 53 16.97 11.40 -6.74
N PHE A 54 17.91 10.69 -6.13
CA PHE A 54 18.58 9.54 -6.75
C PHE A 54 17.59 8.42 -7.11
N ALA A 55 16.74 8.04 -6.17
CA ALA A 55 15.72 7.02 -6.42
C ALA A 55 14.76 7.45 -7.55
N THR A 56 14.39 8.73 -7.56
CA THR A 56 13.51 9.29 -8.60
C THR A 56 14.20 9.33 -9.96
N LEU A 57 15.47 9.69 -10.01
CA LEU A 57 16.25 9.68 -11.26
C LEU A 57 16.29 8.29 -11.90
N ILE A 58 16.49 7.25 -11.09
CA ILE A 58 16.48 5.86 -11.58
C ILE A 58 15.08 5.46 -12.02
N ALA A 59 14.03 5.79 -11.23
CA ALA A 59 12.64 5.51 -11.59
C ALA A 59 12.21 6.20 -12.90
N TRP A 60 12.73 7.40 -13.17
CA TRP A 60 12.49 8.14 -14.41
C TRP A 60 13.29 7.58 -15.59
N LYS A 61 14.54 7.16 -15.35
CA LYS A 61 15.45 6.71 -16.40
C LYS A 61 15.00 5.41 -17.07
N PHE A 62 14.50 4.46 -16.31
CA PHE A 62 14.07 3.15 -16.81
C PHE A 62 12.94 3.24 -17.85
N PRO A 63 11.81 3.91 -17.58
CA PRO A 63 10.77 4.11 -18.59
C PRO A 63 11.27 4.82 -19.83
N ASN A 64 12.10 5.86 -19.69
CA ASN A 64 12.66 6.58 -20.81
C ASN A 64 13.52 5.72 -21.75
N GLN A 65 14.15 4.68 -21.24
CA GLN A 65 14.97 3.75 -22.04
C GLN A 65 14.17 2.66 -22.72
N THR A 66 12.91 2.45 -22.31
CA THR A 66 12.07 1.34 -22.77
C THR A 66 10.80 1.79 -23.48
N ASN A 67 10.66 3.07 -23.80
CA ASN A 67 9.42 3.68 -24.30
C ASN A 67 8.22 3.39 -23.37
N GLY A 68 8.48 3.42 -22.07
CA GLY A 68 7.50 3.21 -21.01
C GLY A 68 6.90 4.50 -20.49
N VAL A 69 6.44 4.48 -19.24
CA VAL A 69 5.77 5.63 -18.59
C VAL A 69 6.37 5.86 -17.21
N PHE A 70 6.79 7.09 -16.96
CA PHE A 70 7.13 7.59 -15.63
C PHE A 70 6.02 8.48 -15.11
N PHE A 71 5.46 8.16 -13.94
CA PHE A 71 4.39 8.98 -13.37
C PHE A 71 4.68 9.40 -11.93
N THR A 72 3.95 10.41 -11.46
CA THR A 72 3.98 10.89 -10.09
C THR A 72 2.66 10.61 -9.39
N ARG A 73 2.74 10.09 -8.14
CA ARG A 73 1.61 9.86 -7.25
C ARG A 73 1.89 10.51 -5.91
N LEU A 74 1.01 11.41 -5.45
CA LEU A 74 1.14 12.03 -4.14
C LEU A 74 0.55 11.13 -3.07
N GLU A 75 1.39 10.71 -2.12
CA GLU A 75 1.00 9.83 -1.01
C GLU A 75 0.70 10.64 0.26
N ASP A 76 -0.49 11.23 0.29
CA ASP A 76 -0.96 12.20 1.30
C ASP A 76 -1.92 11.59 2.33
N THR A 77 -1.90 10.27 2.51
CA THR A 77 -2.76 9.59 3.49
C THR A 77 -2.38 9.83 4.96
N ASP A 78 -1.23 10.45 5.22
CA ASP A 78 -0.81 10.90 6.55
C ASP A 78 -1.03 12.42 6.70
N THR A 79 -2.29 12.79 6.91
CA THR A 79 -2.73 14.18 7.02
C THR A 79 -2.10 14.94 8.19
N LYS A 80 -1.55 14.24 9.20
CA LYS A 80 -0.91 14.88 10.36
C LYS A 80 0.48 15.43 10.05
N ARG A 81 1.15 14.88 9.04
CA ARG A 81 2.50 15.29 8.64
C ARG A 81 2.54 16.02 7.31
N GLU A 82 1.39 16.25 6.69
CA GLU A 82 1.30 16.99 5.44
C GLU A 82 1.74 18.44 5.64
N ILE A 83 2.63 18.92 4.74
CA ILE A 83 3.06 20.31 4.65
C ILE A 83 2.41 20.91 3.41
N GLU A 84 1.58 21.92 3.58
CA GLU A 84 0.89 22.60 2.49
C GLU A 84 1.88 23.09 1.41
N GLY A 85 1.57 22.84 0.14
CA GLY A 85 2.40 23.21 -1.00
C GLY A 85 3.64 22.34 -1.23
N SER A 86 3.97 21.40 -0.32
CA SER A 86 5.17 20.56 -0.48
C SER A 86 5.12 19.66 -1.71
N GLY A 87 3.93 19.17 -2.10
CA GLY A 87 3.75 18.38 -3.32
C GLY A 87 4.11 19.16 -4.58
N GLU A 88 3.65 20.40 -4.69
CA GLU A 88 3.99 21.29 -5.83
C GLU A 88 5.48 21.62 -5.86
N GLU A 89 6.05 21.90 -4.71
CA GLU A 89 7.48 22.21 -4.57
C GLU A 89 8.35 21.01 -4.98
N LEU A 90 7.99 19.80 -4.59
CA LEU A 90 8.67 18.57 -5.02
C LEU A 90 8.70 18.45 -6.56
N LEU A 91 7.57 18.68 -7.23
CA LEU A 91 7.49 18.65 -8.69
C LEU A 91 8.32 19.76 -9.32
N ARG A 92 8.31 20.96 -8.75
CA ARG A 92 9.13 22.07 -9.21
C ARG A 92 10.64 21.76 -9.13
N GLN A 93 11.05 21.13 -8.02
CA GLN A 93 12.44 20.69 -7.83
C GLN A 93 12.82 19.60 -8.83
N LEU A 94 12.00 18.58 -9.06
CA LEU A 94 12.26 17.55 -10.07
C LEU A 94 12.46 18.15 -11.46
N LYS A 95 11.61 19.09 -11.85
CA LYS A 95 11.70 19.80 -13.13
C LYS A 95 13.03 20.56 -13.28
N ALA A 96 13.56 21.15 -12.18
CA ALA A 96 14.85 21.83 -12.19
C ALA A 96 16.02 20.86 -12.48
N PHE A 97 15.88 19.57 -12.16
CA PHE A 97 16.81 18.50 -12.53
C PHE A 97 16.52 17.84 -13.88
N GLY A 98 15.57 18.39 -14.66
CA GLY A 98 15.17 17.83 -15.95
C GLY A 98 14.32 16.56 -15.85
N ILE A 99 13.83 16.20 -14.67
CA ILE A 99 12.95 15.05 -14.45
C ILE A 99 11.50 15.52 -14.58
N VAL A 100 10.87 15.15 -15.71
CA VAL A 100 9.49 15.52 -16.01
C VAL A 100 8.65 14.26 -16.12
N PRO A 101 7.56 14.13 -15.34
CA PRO A 101 6.65 13.01 -15.46
C PRO A 101 5.85 13.05 -16.77
N ASP A 102 5.57 11.86 -17.32
CA ASP A 102 4.71 11.70 -18.49
C ASP A 102 3.24 11.90 -18.10
N GLU A 103 2.86 11.43 -16.90
CA GLU A 103 1.53 11.54 -16.32
C GLU A 103 1.61 11.60 -14.78
N GLY A 104 0.48 11.78 -14.12
CA GLY A 104 0.42 11.78 -12.66
C GLY A 104 -0.03 13.10 -12.06
N TYR A 105 0.27 13.27 -10.77
CA TYR A 105 0.12 14.53 -10.06
C TYR A 105 1.16 15.54 -10.56
N MET A 106 0.71 16.68 -11.07
CA MET A 106 1.56 17.73 -11.68
C MET A 106 1.69 18.97 -10.79
N GLY A 107 1.32 18.89 -9.53
CA GLY A 107 1.26 20.02 -8.60
C GLY A 107 -0.14 20.60 -8.53
N THR A 108 -0.52 21.45 -9.49
CA THR A 108 -1.82 22.13 -9.51
C THR A 108 -2.90 21.39 -10.32
N TYR A 109 -2.54 20.36 -11.05
CA TYR A 109 -3.46 19.54 -11.85
C TYR A 109 -2.96 18.10 -11.96
N GLU A 110 -3.78 17.23 -12.49
CA GLU A 110 -3.42 15.86 -12.84
C GLU A 110 -3.43 15.64 -14.35
N LYS A 111 -2.58 14.73 -14.84
CA LYS A 111 -2.48 14.35 -16.24
C LYS A 111 -2.44 12.84 -16.38
N GLY A 112 -3.20 12.28 -17.30
CA GLY A 112 -3.23 10.84 -17.60
C GLY A 112 -4.57 10.19 -17.25
N ASN A 113 -4.67 8.87 -17.50
CA ASN A 113 -5.93 8.13 -17.44
C ASN A 113 -6.00 7.14 -16.26
N TYR A 114 -5.01 7.14 -15.35
CA TYR A 114 -4.92 6.21 -14.23
C TYR A 114 -5.11 6.91 -12.89
N GLY A 115 -5.55 8.15 -12.91
CA GLY A 115 -5.88 8.93 -11.71
C GLY A 115 -7.17 8.49 -11.00
N PRO A 116 -7.50 9.14 -9.89
CA PRO A 116 -6.76 10.22 -9.25
C PRO A 116 -5.33 9.81 -8.88
N TYR A 117 -4.38 10.75 -8.98
CA TYR A 117 -2.98 10.50 -8.63
C TYR A 117 -2.60 11.04 -7.24
N LYS A 118 -3.57 11.57 -6.53
CA LYS A 118 -3.50 11.94 -5.13
C LYS A 118 -4.21 10.87 -4.31
N GLN A 119 -3.54 10.27 -3.32
CA GLN A 119 -4.09 9.11 -2.61
C GLN A 119 -5.35 9.43 -1.83
N SER A 120 -5.45 10.62 -1.23
CA SER A 120 -6.67 11.05 -0.53
C SER A 120 -7.93 11.07 -1.43
N ASP A 121 -7.76 11.27 -2.75
CA ASP A 121 -8.87 11.30 -3.71
C ASP A 121 -9.25 9.88 -4.20
N ARG A 122 -8.57 8.83 -3.71
CA ARG A 122 -8.77 7.44 -4.12
C ARG A 122 -9.53 6.60 -3.09
N GLU A 123 -10.12 7.22 -2.09
CA GLU A 123 -10.78 6.54 -0.97
C GLU A 123 -11.73 5.42 -1.45
N MET A 124 -12.62 5.69 -2.41
CA MET A 124 -13.58 4.70 -2.92
C MET A 124 -12.91 3.51 -3.59
N ILE A 125 -11.77 3.69 -4.23
CA ILE A 125 -10.99 2.59 -4.84
C ILE A 125 -10.47 1.67 -3.74
N TYR A 126 -9.90 2.22 -2.67
CA TYR A 126 -9.42 1.42 -1.54
C TYR A 126 -10.57 0.68 -0.84
N ARG A 127 -11.68 1.37 -0.58
CA ARG A 127 -12.89 0.79 0.04
C ARG A 127 -13.46 -0.36 -0.79
N THR A 128 -13.48 -0.23 -2.12
CA THR A 128 -13.91 -1.29 -3.03
C THR A 128 -13.05 -2.55 -2.88
N VAL A 129 -11.72 -2.40 -2.86
CA VAL A 129 -10.82 -3.54 -2.71
C VAL A 129 -10.92 -4.14 -1.30
N ILE A 130 -11.02 -3.32 -0.25
CA ILE A 130 -11.16 -3.81 1.13
C ILE A 130 -12.50 -4.55 1.31
N LYS A 131 -13.58 -4.06 0.73
CA LYS A 131 -14.89 -4.74 0.74
C LYS A 131 -14.77 -6.15 0.19
N GLU A 132 -14.06 -6.32 -0.94
CA GLU A 132 -13.81 -7.64 -1.52
C GLU A 132 -12.90 -8.49 -0.62
N PHE A 133 -11.89 -7.91 0.02
CA PHE A 133 -11.04 -8.62 0.98
C PHE A 133 -11.86 -9.14 2.18
N VAL A 134 -12.81 -8.37 2.70
CA VAL A 134 -13.72 -8.82 3.77
C VAL A 134 -14.61 -9.97 3.29
N LYS A 135 -15.20 -9.88 2.09
CA LYS A 135 -16.01 -10.96 1.50
C LYS A 135 -15.25 -12.28 1.35
N ARG A 136 -13.95 -12.20 1.09
CA ARG A 136 -13.04 -13.35 0.91
C ARG A 136 -12.35 -13.82 2.19
N ASP A 137 -12.72 -13.29 3.35
CA ASP A 137 -12.04 -13.53 4.65
C ASP A 137 -10.53 -13.23 4.65
N LEU A 138 -10.11 -12.26 3.82
CA LEU A 138 -8.74 -11.76 3.76
C LEU A 138 -8.54 -10.55 4.68
N ALA A 139 -9.63 -9.96 5.16
CA ALA A 139 -9.61 -8.82 6.07
C ALA A 139 -10.76 -8.90 7.07
N TYR A 140 -10.59 -8.26 8.22
CA TYR A 140 -11.56 -8.27 9.30
C TYR A 140 -11.50 -6.98 10.15
N PRO A 141 -12.60 -6.57 10.81
CA PRO A 141 -12.59 -5.45 11.73
C PRO A 141 -11.88 -5.80 13.04
N CYS A 142 -11.02 -4.90 13.51
CA CYS A 142 -10.29 -5.02 14.75
C CYS A 142 -10.70 -3.90 15.71
N PHE A 143 -11.19 -4.26 16.88
CA PHE A 143 -11.75 -3.39 17.90
C PHE A 143 -10.78 -3.09 19.06
N CYS A 144 -9.51 -3.50 18.92
CA CYS A 144 -8.51 -3.25 19.96
C CYS A 144 -8.24 -1.76 20.12
N SER A 145 -8.26 -1.28 21.35
CA SER A 145 -7.86 0.09 21.68
C SER A 145 -6.34 0.28 21.60
N SER A 146 -5.90 1.53 21.58
CA SER A 146 -4.46 1.85 21.63
C SER A 146 -3.81 1.36 22.92
N GLU A 147 -4.54 1.43 24.03
CA GLU A 147 -4.09 0.94 25.34
C GLU A 147 -3.85 -0.57 25.32
N GLU A 148 -4.82 -1.34 24.82
CA GLU A 148 -4.70 -2.80 24.69
C GLU A 148 -3.52 -3.20 23.79
N LEU A 149 -3.30 -2.47 22.69
CA LEU A 149 -2.17 -2.73 21.79
C LEU A 149 -0.82 -2.39 22.45
N ASN A 150 -0.76 -1.32 23.25
CA ASN A 150 0.44 -0.95 24.01
C ASN A 150 0.74 -1.97 25.11
N GLU A 151 -0.27 -2.46 25.83
CA GLU A 151 -0.12 -3.52 26.82
C GLU A 151 0.38 -4.83 26.17
N LEU A 152 -0.20 -5.20 25.04
CA LEU A 152 0.26 -6.36 24.27
C LEU A 152 1.74 -6.23 23.89
N ARG A 153 2.13 -5.07 23.37
CA ARG A 153 3.51 -4.80 22.99
C ARG A 153 4.46 -4.92 24.18
N ALA A 154 4.10 -4.30 25.30
CA ALA A 154 4.90 -4.37 26.53
C ALA A 154 5.04 -5.83 27.03
N TYR A 155 3.97 -6.61 26.96
CA TYR A 155 4.00 -8.04 27.28
C TYR A 155 4.97 -8.81 26.38
N GLN A 156 4.88 -8.58 25.04
CA GLN A 156 5.74 -9.25 24.07
C GLN A 156 7.22 -8.89 24.27
N GLU A 157 7.54 -7.62 24.48
CA GLU A 157 8.90 -7.14 24.74
C GLU A 157 9.48 -7.76 26.03
N LYS A 158 8.68 -7.79 27.12
CA LYS A 158 9.07 -8.40 28.40
C LYS A 158 9.39 -9.89 28.25
N ASN A 159 8.65 -10.59 27.39
CA ASN A 159 8.81 -12.03 27.17
C ASN A 159 9.75 -12.35 25.99
N LYS A 160 10.45 -11.35 25.42
CA LYS A 160 11.38 -11.50 24.28
C LYS A 160 10.71 -12.09 23.03
N LEU A 161 9.44 -11.77 22.83
CA LEU A 161 8.68 -12.12 21.64
C LEU A 161 8.76 -10.95 20.63
N ASN A 162 8.57 -11.24 19.35
CA ASN A 162 8.47 -10.18 18.34
C ASN A 162 7.23 -9.32 18.62
N PRO A 163 7.35 -8.00 18.78
CA PRO A 163 6.19 -7.13 18.94
C PRO A 163 5.32 -7.13 17.68
N GLY A 164 3.99 -7.26 17.88
CA GLY A 164 3.07 -7.18 16.75
C GLY A 164 1.71 -7.83 17.01
N TYR A 165 0.88 -7.81 15.98
CA TYR A 165 -0.48 -8.34 16.02
C TYR A 165 -0.59 -9.55 15.10
N TYR A 166 -0.34 -10.73 15.62
CA TYR A 166 -0.24 -11.97 14.86
C TYR A 166 -0.63 -13.19 15.71
N GLY A 167 -0.94 -14.31 15.07
CA GLY A 167 -1.17 -15.60 15.72
C GLY A 167 -2.18 -15.52 16.87
N GLU A 168 -1.78 -15.98 18.04
CA GLU A 168 -2.62 -15.95 19.25
C GLU A 168 -2.90 -14.53 19.75
N PHE A 169 -2.02 -13.59 19.48
CA PHE A 169 -2.15 -12.18 19.86
C PHE A 169 -3.15 -11.40 18.99
N ALA A 170 -3.51 -11.93 17.83
CA ALA A 170 -4.50 -11.31 16.94
C ALA A 170 -5.94 -11.66 17.38
N LYS A 171 -6.34 -11.25 18.60
CA LYS A 171 -7.62 -11.66 19.22
C LYS A 171 -8.84 -11.41 18.37
N CYS A 172 -8.92 -10.26 17.69
CA CYS A 172 -10.08 -9.93 16.85
C CYS A 172 -10.16 -10.76 15.55
N SER A 173 -9.07 -11.42 15.15
CA SER A 173 -9.09 -12.34 13.99
C SER A 173 -9.91 -13.61 14.25
N LYS A 174 -10.23 -13.88 15.52
CA LYS A 174 -10.98 -15.06 15.98
C LYS A 174 -12.49 -14.80 16.09
N LEU A 175 -12.90 -13.54 15.95
CA LEU A 175 -14.32 -13.18 15.95
C LEU A 175 -15.01 -13.76 14.71
N THR A 176 -16.19 -14.30 14.94
CA THR A 176 -17.09 -14.66 13.83
C THR A 176 -17.63 -13.40 13.16
N PRO A 177 -18.07 -13.46 11.90
CA PRO A 177 -18.69 -12.30 11.25
C PRO A 177 -19.90 -11.76 12.02
N LYS A 178 -20.66 -12.62 12.68
CA LYS A 178 -21.82 -12.21 13.49
C LYS A 178 -21.43 -11.41 14.72
N GLU A 179 -20.43 -11.86 15.47
CA GLU A 179 -19.87 -11.13 16.62
C GLU A 179 -19.28 -9.78 16.19
N ALA A 180 -18.62 -9.74 15.02
CA ALA A 180 -18.10 -8.50 14.47
C ALA A 180 -19.23 -7.52 14.09
N MET A 181 -20.29 -8.00 13.45
CA MET A 181 -21.48 -7.19 13.10
C MET A 181 -22.18 -6.65 14.36
N GLU A 182 -22.30 -7.46 15.42
CA GLU A 182 -22.87 -7.02 16.70
C GLU A 182 -22.08 -5.85 17.30
N LYS A 183 -20.75 -5.95 17.33
CA LYS A 183 -19.87 -4.86 17.81
C LYS A 183 -19.99 -3.59 16.98
N ILE A 184 -20.06 -3.72 15.65
CA ILE A 184 -20.26 -2.57 14.75
C ILE A 184 -21.62 -1.92 15.02
N ASN A 185 -22.68 -2.70 15.15
CA ASN A 185 -24.04 -2.20 15.44
C ASN A 185 -24.13 -1.52 16.82
N ASN A 186 -23.31 -1.95 17.78
CA ASN A 186 -23.17 -1.30 19.08
C ASN A 186 -22.33 -0.01 19.02
N GLY A 187 -21.80 0.37 17.86
CA GLY A 187 -21.02 1.59 17.68
C GLY A 187 -19.58 1.49 18.20
N GLU A 188 -19.03 0.27 18.39
CA GLU A 188 -17.64 0.12 18.81
C GLU A 188 -16.70 0.61 17.68
N PRO A 189 -15.69 1.45 17.97
CA PRO A 189 -14.73 1.91 16.97
C PRO A 189 -13.85 0.77 16.51
N TYR A 190 -13.50 0.76 15.23
CA TYR A 190 -12.66 -0.29 14.64
C TYR A 190 -11.76 0.24 13.53
N VAL A 191 -10.75 -0.55 13.23
CA VAL A 191 -9.93 -0.47 12.01
C VAL A 191 -10.07 -1.78 11.25
N ILE A 192 -9.71 -1.80 9.96
CA ILE A 192 -9.68 -3.05 9.20
C ILE A 192 -8.24 -3.56 9.13
N ARG A 193 -8.04 -4.83 9.47
CA ARG A 193 -6.76 -5.51 9.36
C ARG A 193 -6.76 -6.55 8.26
N PHE A 194 -5.64 -6.69 7.60
CA PHE A 194 -5.35 -7.83 6.73
C PHE A 194 -5.16 -9.10 7.57
N ARG A 195 -5.72 -10.21 7.11
CA ARG A 195 -5.55 -11.53 7.73
C ARG A 195 -4.34 -12.22 7.12
N SER A 196 -3.18 -12.03 7.70
CA SER A 196 -1.99 -12.76 7.27
C SER A 196 -2.14 -14.26 7.52
N LYS A 197 -1.65 -15.05 6.57
CA LYS A 197 -1.55 -16.52 6.66
C LYS A 197 -0.10 -16.99 6.75
N GLY A 198 0.84 -16.05 6.77
CA GLY A 198 2.25 -16.37 6.84
C GLY A 198 2.72 -16.79 8.23
N ASN A 199 3.94 -17.27 8.28
CA ASN A 199 4.61 -17.68 9.51
C ASN A 199 6.04 -17.16 9.49
N TYR A 200 6.41 -16.36 10.47
CA TYR A 200 7.74 -15.75 10.58
C TYR A 200 8.89 -16.78 10.61
N GLN A 201 8.61 -18.02 11.02
CA GLN A 201 9.59 -19.11 11.00
C GLN A 201 9.90 -19.61 9.58
N ASN A 202 8.99 -19.38 8.63
CA ASN A 202 9.18 -19.76 7.24
C ASN A 202 9.98 -18.68 6.51
N ARG A 203 10.67 -19.07 5.44
CA ARG A 203 11.42 -18.18 4.55
C ARG A 203 10.76 -18.12 3.18
N ILE A 204 10.84 -16.94 2.56
CA ILE A 204 10.46 -16.73 1.17
C ILE A 204 11.67 -16.26 0.38
N GLN A 205 11.74 -16.73 -0.86
CA GLN A 205 12.73 -16.24 -1.83
C GLN A 205 12.12 -15.06 -2.58
N ILE A 206 12.84 -13.96 -2.62
CA ILE A 206 12.45 -12.72 -3.28
C ILE A 206 13.57 -12.33 -4.23
N THR A 207 13.24 -12.02 -5.46
CA THR A 207 14.21 -11.47 -6.42
C THR A 207 14.08 -9.95 -6.45
N ASP A 208 15.15 -9.27 -6.13
CA ASP A 208 15.30 -7.83 -6.27
C ASP A 208 16.26 -7.52 -7.42
N LEU A 209 15.92 -6.54 -8.25
CA LEU A 209 16.71 -6.25 -9.47
C LEU A 209 18.12 -5.71 -9.18
N ILE A 210 18.37 -5.20 -7.98
CA ILE A 210 19.65 -4.64 -7.56
C ILE A 210 20.35 -5.54 -6.54
N ARG A 211 19.57 -6.06 -5.58
CA ARG A 211 20.11 -6.89 -4.48
C ARG A 211 20.21 -8.37 -4.83
N GLY A 212 19.65 -8.78 -5.99
CA GLY A 212 19.61 -10.18 -6.40
C GLY A 212 18.61 -11.00 -5.59
N ASN A 213 18.90 -12.27 -5.39
CA ASN A 213 18.05 -13.17 -4.64
C ASN A 213 18.21 -12.95 -3.13
N LEU A 214 17.12 -12.66 -2.47
CA LEU A 214 17.02 -12.43 -1.03
C LEU A 214 16.18 -13.54 -0.39
N GLU A 215 16.60 -13.96 0.81
CA GLU A 215 15.80 -14.85 1.65
C GLU A 215 15.32 -14.07 2.88
N LEU A 216 14.02 -13.85 2.97
CA LEU A 216 13.39 -13.09 4.04
C LEU A 216 12.40 -13.97 4.81
N ALA A 217 12.11 -13.62 6.07
CA ALA A 217 11.03 -14.23 6.82
C ALA A 217 9.69 -13.88 6.18
N GLN A 218 8.72 -14.82 6.19
CA GLN A 218 7.35 -14.50 5.80
C GLN A 218 6.76 -13.45 6.74
N ASN A 219 5.84 -12.66 6.21
CA ASN A 219 5.00 -11.82 7.06
C ASN A 219 4.02 -12.70 7.84
N ASP A 220 3.86 -12.43 9.13
CA ASP A 220 2.83 -13.02 9.99
C ASP A 220 1.94 -11.93 10.64
N GLN A 221 2.26 -10.66 10.38
CA GLN A 221 1.58 -9.53 10.99
C GLN A 221 0.24 -9.26 10.32
N HIS A 222 -0.81 -9.18 11.12
CA HIS A 222 -2.13 -8.70 10.68
C HIS A 222 -2.12 -7.17 10.65
N ILE A 223 -1.51 -6.61 9.64
CA ILE A 223 -1.37 -5.16 9.50
C ILE A 223 -2.72 -4.45 9.36
N VAL A 224 -2.80 -3.22 9.84
CA VAL A 224 -3.95 -2.34 9.54
C VAL A 224 -3.90 -1.98 8.06
N ILE A 225 -5.00 -2.16 7.35
CA ILE A 225 -5.14 -1.79 5.94
C ILE A 225 -6.06 -0.59 5.74
N LEU A 226 -7.04 -0.39 6.64
CA LEU A 226 -7.88 0.80 6.70
C LEU A 226 -7.87 1.36 8.11
N LYS A 227 -7.53 2.63 8.23
CA LYS A 227 -7.53 3.38 9.48
C LYS A 227 -8.95 3.82 9.86
N SER A 228 -9.14 4.27 11.09
CA SER A 228 -10.42 4.79 11.58
C SER A 228 -10.87 6.10 10.90
N ASP A 229 -9.95 6.80 10.22
CA ASP A 229 -10.23 8.00 9.44
C ASP A 229 -10.71 7.69 8.00
N GLY A 230 -10.83 6.39 7.63
CA GLY A 230 -11.27 5.95 6.31
C GLY A 230 -10.16 5.88 5.27
N LEU A 231 -8.92 6.26 5.60
CA LEU A 231 -7.79 6.21 4.69
C LEU A 231 -6.98 4.92 4.87
N PRO A 232 -6.38 4.39 3.78
CA PRO A 232 -5.55 3.20 3.85
C PRO A 232 -4.22 3.49 4.55
N THR A 233 -3.57 2.41 5.00
CA THR A 233 -2.14 2.48 5.34
C THR A 233 -1.28 2.35 4.09
N TYR A 234 -0.02 2.77 4.18
CA TYR A 234 0.96 2.70 3.10
C TYR A 234 1.00 1.35 2.38
N HIS A 235 1.08 0.25 3.12
CA HIS A 235 1.22 -1.08 2.52
C HIS A 235 0.03 -1.46 1.63
N PHE A 236 -1.17 -1.09 2.05
CA PHE A 236 -2.38 -1.39 1.28
C PHE A 236 -2.57 -0.43 0.11
N ALA A 237 -2.30 0.86 0.31
CA ALA A 237 -2.30 1.84 -0.76
C ALA A 237 -1.31 1.46 -1.87
N HIS A 238 -0.10 1.03 -1.50
CA HIS A 238 0.89 0.50 -2.43
C HIS A 238 0.35 -0.66 -3.29
N LEU A 239 -0.28 -1.66 -2.67
CA LEU A 239 -0.92 -2.78 -3.39
C LEU A 239 -1.91 -2.29 -4.44
N VAL A 240 -2.87 -1.47 -4.00
CA VAL A 240 -4.02 -1.05 -4.83
C VAL A 240 -3.58 -0.11 -5.95
N ASP A 241 -2.75 0.87 -5.61
CA ASP A 241 -2.33 1.88 -6.56
C ASP A 241 -1.40 1.32 -7.62
N ASP A 242 -0.38 0.56 -7.22
CA ASP A 242 0.56 0.01 -8.19
C ASP A 242 -0.12 -1.03 -9.09
N HIS A 243 -1.14 -1.76 -8.60
CA HIS A 243 -1.96 -2.63 -9.45
C HIS A 243 -2.79 -1.85 -10.47
N PHE A 244 -3.61 -0.89 -10.04
CA PHE A 244 -4.53 -0.18 -10.94
C PHE A 244 -3.84 0.90 -11.78
N MET A 245 -2.72 1.45 -11.35
CA MET A 245 -1.87 2.33 -12.17
C MET A 245 -0.95 1.56 -13.13
N ARG A 246 -0.99 0.21 -13.04
CA ARG A 246 -0.23 -0.70 -13.92
C ARG A 246 1.28 -0.50 -13.79
N THR A 247 1.75 -0.27 -12.58
CA THR A 247 3.18 -0.18 -12.26
C THR A 247 3.84 -1.54 -12.49
N THR A 248 4.91 -1.55 -13.28
CA THR A 248 5.70 -2.77 -13.55
C THR A 248 6.97 -2.83 -12.70
N HIS A 249 7.51 -1.67 -12.32
CA HIS A 249 8.76 -1.55 -11.57
C HIS A 249 8.63 -0.54 -10.43
N VAL A 250 9.10 -0.95 -9.26
CA VAL A 250 9.12 -0.13 -8.04
C VAL A 250 10.57 0.08 -7.63
N THR A 251 11.05 1.32 -7.77
CA THR A 251 12.35 1.74 -7.24
C THR A 251 12.16 2.49 -5.93
N ARG A 252 12.92 2.17 -4.90
CA ARG A 252 12.89 2.81 -3.59
C ARG A 252 14.16 2.53 -2.81
N GLY A 253 14.36 3.19 -1.68
CA GLY A 253 15.52 2.96 -0.82
C GLY A 253 15.51 1.58 -0.14
N GLU A 254 16.68 1.10 0.24
CA GLU A 254 16.84 -0.22 0.88
C GLU A 254 16.19 -0.32 2.26
N GLU A 255 15.86 0.79 2.89
CA GLU A 255 15.09 0.83 4.15
C GLU A 255 13.71 0.20 4.03
N TRP A 256 13.19 0.03 2.81
CA TRP A 256 11.91 -0.61 2.52
C TRP A 256 12.00 -2.13 2.30
N LEU A 257 13.19 -2.72 2.31
CA LEU A 257 13.37 -4.17 2.19
C LEU A 257 12.54 -4.98 3.21
N PRO A 258 12.47 -4.58 4.50
CA PRO A 258 11.65 -5.30 5.48
C PRO A 258 10.14 -5.33 5.16
N SER A 259 9.67 -4.45 4.29
CA SER A 259 8.26 -4.41 3.85
C SER A 259 7.93 -5.39 2.72
N LEU A 260 8.93 -5.95 2.05
CA LEU A 260 8.70 -6.85 0.90
C LEU A 260 7.85 -8.07 1.23
N PRO A 261 8.06 -8.79 2.34
CA PRO A 261 7.23 -9.94 2.68
C PRO A 261 5.75 -9.57 2.83
N ILE A 262 5.44 -8.39 3.39
CA ILE A 262 4.08 -7.86 3.51
C ILE A 262 3.49 -7.62 2.13
N HIS A 263 4.23 -6.92 1.26
CA HIS A 263 3.75 -6.60 -0.09
C HIS A 263 3.54 -7.86 -0.93
N TYR A 264 4.45 -8.82 -0.86
CA TYR A 264 4.32 -10.09 -1.55
C TYR A 264 3.06 -10.82 -1.13
N GLU A 265 2.81 -10.96 0.19
CA GLU A 265 1.63 -11.61 0.71
C GLU A 265 0.34 -10.88 0.30
N LEU A 266 0.32 -9.55 0.30
CA LEU A 266 -0.83 -8.76 -0.13
C LEU A 266 -1.16 -8.97 -1.62
N PHE A 267 -0.15 -8.95 -2.50
CA PHE A 267 -0.34 -9.20 -3.93
C PHE A 267 -0.85 -10.62 -4.19
N ASP A 268 -0.29 -11.63 -3.50
CA ASP A 268 -0.72 -13.03 -3.61
C ASP A 268 -2.16 -13.23 -3.13
N ALA A 269 -2.51 -12.62 -1.98
CA ALA A 269 -3.87 -12.69 -1.44
C ALA A 269 -4.89 -12.02 -2.38
N ALA A 270 -4.52 -10.92 -3.02
CA ALA A 270 -5.35 -10.28 -4.03
C ALA A 270 -5.48 -11.12 -5.31
N GLY A 271 -4.53 -12.00 -5.59
CA GLY A 271 -4.40 -12.71 -6.86
C GLY A 271 -3.86 -11.84 -7.99
N TRP A 272 -3.06 -10.83 -7.65
CA TRP A 272 -2.52 -9.85 -8.58
C TRP A 272 -1.04 -10.08 -8.86
N GLU A 273 -0.63 -9.75 -10.08
CA GLU A 273 0.78 -9.79 -10.47
C GLU A 273 1.58 -8.75 -9.69
N ARG A 274 2.71 -9.16 -9.14
CA ARG A 274 3.62 -8.29 -8.39
C ARG A 274 4.46 -7.44 -9.34
N PRO A 275 4.74 -6.17 -9.03
CA PRO A 275 5.76 -5.41 -9.73
C PRO A 275 7.16 -5.97 -9.44
N ASN A 276 8.10 -5.69 -10.32
CA ASN A 276 9.52 -5.91 -10.06
C ASN A 276 10.03 -4.86 -9.08
N TYR A 277 10.83 -5.26 -8.10
CA TYR A 277 11.39 -4.36 -7.10
C TYR A 277 12.88 -4.10 -7.32
N ALA A 278 13.30 -2.88 -7.09
CA ALA A 278 14.68 -2.43 -7.17
C ALA A 278 15.00 -1.55 -5.94
N HIS A 279 15.68 -2.13 -4.94
CA HIS A 279 16.05 -1.44 -3.71
C HIS A 279 17.44 -0.83 -3.81
N LEU A 280 17.48 0.50 -3.87
CA LEU A 280 18.67 1.30 -4.04
C LEU A 280 19.44 1.42 -2.71
N PRO A 281 20.78 1.38 -2.74
CA PRO A 281 21.59 1.61 -1.55
C PRO A 281 21.43 3.04 -1.05
N VAL A 282 21.61 3.23 0.25
CA VAL A 282 21.69 4.56 0.85
C VAL A 282 22.94 5.27 0.32
N ILE A 283 22.76 6.51 -0.15
CA ILE A 283 23.89 7.39 -0.49
C ILE A 283 24.45 7.90 0.84
N ARG A 284 25.72 7.57 1.09
CA ARG A 284 26.48 8.06 2.24
C ARG A 284 27.42 9.16 1.79
N SER A 285 27.51 10.23 2.57
CA SER A 285 28.54 11.28 2.43
C SER A 285 29.89 10.80 2.91
#